data_dc4605f4c8ca3f8b1b49088c7b56fd12
#
_entry.id   dc4605f4c8ca3f8b1b49088c7b56fd12
#
_cell.length_a   1.000
_cell.length_b   1.000
_cell.length_c   1.000
_cell.angle_alpha   90.00
_cell.angle_beta   90.00
_cell.angle_gamma   90.00
#
_symmetry.space_group_name_H-M   'P 1'
#
loop_
_entity.id
_entity.type
_entity.pdbx_description
1 polymer ?
#
loop_
_entity_poly.entity_id
_entity_poly.type
_entity_poly.pdbx_seq_one_letter_code
_entity_poly.pdbx_strand_id
1 'polypeptide(L)'
;VTSAPIAVALDAPDLETAARWATLVTPHVSTVKVGLELYLRYGPDVIASVRGASRVQVFLDLKLHDIPATVRGAARAVARLKPAYLTVHAAGGAAMIREAVEAAPATTIAAVTVLTSLGDADLAALGIAGPAPDAVRRLAVLAVEAGAQALVCSPQEAAAVRAEVGPGITLITPGVRPAGAAVQDQARVATPEEALAAGADLLVIGRPITGAPDPGAAAAAIATALRRTSVDGPAGTSAETSAETP
;
A
#
# COMPACT_ATOMS: atom_id res chain seq x y z
N VAL A 1 4.70 -20.01 8.98
CA VAL A 1 3.58 -19.07 9.22
C VAL A 1 3.74 -17.94 8.21
N THR A 2 2.80 -17.79 7.28
CA THR A 2 2.80 -16.68 6.33
C THR A 2 2.53 -15.37 7.09
N SER A 3 3.40 -14.39 6.89
CA SER A 3 3.22 -13.04 7.45
C SER A 3 1.96 -12.39 6.90
N ALA A 4 1.26 -11.59 7.70
CA ALA A 4 0.07 -10.88 7.24
C ALA A 4 0.41 -9.85 6.13
N PRO A 5 -0.51 -9.58 5.18
CA PRO A 5 -0.28 -8.63 4.09
C PRO A 5 -0.39 -7.18 4.60
N ILE A 6 0.48 -6.83 5.51
CA ILE A 6 0.53 -5.51 6.15
C ILE A 6 1.87 -4.86 5.86
N ALA A 7 1.85 -3.60 5.43
CA ALA A 7 2.98 -2.68 5.37
C ALA A 7 2.89 -1.71 6.56
N VAL A 8 3.74 -1.88 7.55
CA VAL A 8 3.77 -0.96 8.71
C VAL A 8 4.49 0.32 8.33
N ALA A 9 3.80 1.46 8.46
CA ALA A 9 4.39 2.77 8.22
C ALA A 9 5.31 3.14 9.40
N LEU A 10 6.62 3.15 9.15
CA LEU A 10 7.66 3.50 10.13
C LEU A 10 7.91 5.02 10.10
N ASP A 11 6.91 5.80 10.50
CA ASP A 11 7.05 7.26 10.60
C ASP A 11 7.68 7.60 11.97
N ALA A 12 8.94 7.15 12.14
CA ALA A 12 9.69 7.21 13.38
C ALA A 12 10.49 8.52 13.51
N PRO A 13 10.76 8.99 14.73
CA PRO A 13 11.53 10.21 14.94
C PRO A 13 13.03 10.06 14.60
N ASP A 14 13.57 8.83 14.66
CA ASP A 14 14.98 8.52 14.46
C ASP A 14 15.20 7.10 13.94
N LEU A 15 16.45 6.80 13.53
CA LEU A 15 16.85 5.50 12.98
C LEU A 15 16.75 4.36 13.99
N GLU A 16 17.09 4.60 15.24
CA GLU A 16 17.06 3.59 16.30
C GLU A 16 15.63 3.13 16.55
N THR A 17 14.71 4.07 16.66
CA THR A 17 13.28 3.79 16.81
C THR A 17 12.73 3.07 15.58
N ALA A 18 13.10 3.49 14.36
CA ALA A 18 12.68 2.82 13.14
C ALA A 18 13.15 1.36 13.08
N ALA A 19 14.43 1.10 13.41
CA ALA A 19 15.01 -0.23 13.44
C ALA A 19 14.36 -1.11 14.52
N ARG A 20 14.13 -0.56 15.70
CA ARG A 20 13.46 -1.25 16.81
C ARG A 20 12.02 -1.64 16.42
N TRP A 21 11.23 -0.71 15.86
CA TRP A 21 9.88 -1.01 15.40
C TRP A 21 9.87 -2.06 14.28
N ALA A 22 10.78 -1.94 13.30
CA ALA A 22 10.92 -2.93 12.24
C ALA A 22 11.17 -4.34 12.82
N THR A 23 12.06 -4.45 13.81
CA THR A 23 12.37 -5.73 14.50
C THR A 23 11.11 -6.31 15.18
N LEU A 24 10.38 -5.49 15.91
CA LEU A 24 9.20 -5.92 16.67
C LEU A 24 8.05 -6.39 15.78
N VAL A 25 7.82 -5.70 14.63
CA VAL A 25 6.68 -6.00 13.77
C VAL A 25 6.94 -7.11 12.75
N THR A 26 8.20 -7.32 12.34
CA THR A 26 8.60 -8.27 11.29
C THR A 26 8.08 -9.70 11.47
N PRO A 27 7.97 -10.29 12.67
CA PRO A 27 7.41 -11.63 12.83
C PRO A 27 5.95 -11.76 12.38
N HIS A 28 5.23 -10.64 12.26
CA HIS A 28 3.79 -10.60 12.07
C HIS A 28 3.36 -10.07 10.70
N VAL A 29 4.21 -9.25 10.04
CA VAL A 29 3.87 -8.51 8.83
C VAL A 29 4.84 -8.80 7.68
N SER A 30 4.38 -8.63 6.44
CA SER A 30 5.20 -8.89 5.25
C SER A 30 6.14 -7.75 4.90
N THR A 31 5.80 -6.50 5.27
CA THR A 31 6.42 -5.30 4.73
C THR A 31 6.54 -4.21 5.79
N VAL A 32 7.59 -3.41 5.72
CA VAL A 32 7.69 -2.12 6.40
C VAL A 32 7.78 -1.00 5.38
N LYS A 33 7.08 0.11 5.62
CA LYS A 33 7.08 1.29 4.75
C LYS A 33 7.95 2.39 5.34
N VAL A 34 8.91 2.85 4.55
CA VAL A 34 9.72 4.05 4.83
C VAL A 34 9.15 5.21 4.02
N GLY A 35 8.63 6.22 4.70
CA GLY A 35 8.04 7.40 4.09
C GLY A 35 9.04 8.54 3.87
N LEU A 36 8.51 9.64 3.28
CA LEU A 36 9.30 10.81 2.90
C LEU A 36 10.10 11.40 4.07
N GLU A 37 9.48 11.64 5.23
CA GLU A 37 10.15 12.30 6.36
C GLU A 37 11.39 11.55 6.79
N LEU A 38 11.25 10.26 7.05
CA LEU A 38 12.33 9.43 7.52
C LEU A 38 13.44 9.27 6.47
N TYR A 39 13.06 9.11 5.20
CA TYR A 39 14.02 8.99 4.11
C TYR A 39 14.77 10.30 3.82
N LEU A 40 14.10 11.45 3.84
CA LEU A 40 14.74 12.75 3.63
C LEU A 40 15.68 13.11 4.76
N ARG A 41 15.40 12.65 5.98
CA ARG A 41 16.26 12.90 7.16
C ARG A 41 17.53 12.04 7.15
N TYR A 42 17.43 10.79 6.73
CA TYR A 42 18.53 9.81 6.90
C TYR A 42 18.99 9.15 5.59
N GLY A 43 18.32 9.39 4.48
CA GLY A 43 18.68 8.83 3.18
C GLY A 43 18.70 7.30 3.16
N PRO A 44 19.66 6.69 2.44
CA PRO A 44 19.81 5.25 2.33
C PRO A 44 20.04 4.52 3.66
N ASP A 45 20.57 5.19 4.68
CA ASP A 45 20.91 4.57 5.96
C ASP A 45 19.69 4.00 6.68
N VAL A 46 18.51 4.61 6.48
CA VAL A 46 17.27 4.07 7.03
C VAL A 46 16.95 2.68 6.47
N ILE A 47 17.24 2.43 5.20
CA ILE A 47 17.00 1.12 4.57
C ILE A 47 17.95 0.06 5.14
N ALA A 48 19.21 0.43 5.37
CA ALA A 48 20.20 -0.44 6.02
C ALA A 48 19.77 -0.78 7.46
N SER A 49 19.33 0.23 8.22
CA SER A 49 18.91 0.08 9.62
C SER A 49 17.70 -0.85 9.77
N VAL A 50 16.64 -0.66 8.97
CA VAL A 50 15.43 -1.50 9.08
C VAL A 50 15.63 -2.92 8.54
N ARG A 51 16.58 -3.13 7.60
CA ARG A 51 16.95 -4.46 7.10
C ARG A 51 17.91 -5.21 7.99
N GLY A 52 18.83 -4.52 8.66
CA GLY A 52 19.80 -5.14 9.54
C GLY A 52 19.17 -5.97 10.65
N ALA A 53 17.91 -5.66 10.97
CA ALA A 53 17.15 -6.31 12.02
C ALA A 53 16.24 -7.45 11.50
N SER A 54 15.98 -7.59 10.19
CA SER A 54 14.95 -8.51 9.72
C SER A 54 14.98 -8.75 8.19
N ARG A 55 14.37 -9.87 7.74
CA ARG A 55 14.16 -10.18 6.31
C ARG A 55 12.87 -9.59 5.74
N VAL A 56 12.34 -8.52 6.32
CA VAL A 56 11.11 -7.88 5.90
C VAL A 56 11.26 -7.18 4.55
N GLN A 57 10.21 -7.14 3.76
CA GLN A 57 10.19 -6.34 2.55
C GLN A 57 10.17 -4.85 2.89
N VAL A 58 10.88 -4.03 2.11
CA VAL A 58 10.87 -2.58 2.27
C VAL A 58 10.04 -1.95 1.16
N PHE A 59 9.04 -1.21 1.58
CA PHE A 59 8.25 -0.35 0.72
C PHE A 59 8.76 1.09 0.87
N LEU A 60 9.40 1.62 -0.17
CA LEU A 60 9.92 2.99 -0.18
C LEU A 60 8.89 3.94 -0.77
N ASP A 61 8.24 4.71 0.10
CA ASP A 61 7.10 5.56 -0.23
C ASP A 61 7.54 7.02 -0.43
N LEU A 62 8.17 7.30 -1.60
CA LEU A 62 8.72 8.61 -1.95
C LEU A 62 7.83 9.44 -2.87
N LYS A 63 6.80 8.84 -3.46
CA LYS A 63 5.82 9.50 -4.34
C LYS A 63 6.48 10.36 -5.43
N LEU A 64 7.44 9.76 -6.17
CA LEU A 64 8.18 10.49 -7.22
C LEU A 64 7.21 11.10 -8.23
N HIS A 65 7.40 12.41 -8.51
CA HIS A 65 6.56 13.15 -9.42
C HIS A 65 7.36 14.30 -10.03
N ASP A 66 7.88 14.09 -11.22
CA ASP A 66 8.71 15.04 -11.96
C ASP A 66 8.69 14.67 -13.45
N ILE A 67 9.43 15.38 -14.29
CA ILE A 67 9.60 15.00 -15.69
C ILE A 67 10.24 13.60 -15.82
N PRO A 68 9.98 12.87 -16.91
CA PRO A 68 10.41 11.47 -17.06
C PRO A 68 11.89 11.22 -16.79
N ALA A 69 12.78 12.09 -17.29
CA ALA A 69 14.22 11.93 -17.12
C ALA A 69 14.66 12.03 -15.65
N THR A 70 14.06 12.92 -14.87
CA THR A 70 14.34 13.08 -13.42
C THR A 70 13.87 11.85 -12.66
N VAL A 71 12.64 11.36 -12.94
CA VAL A 71 12.09 10.17 -12.29
C VAL A 71 12.89 8.91 -12.65
N ARG A 72 13.34 8.77 -13.91
CA ARG A 72 14.29 7.71 -14.31
C ARG A 72 15.55 7.72 -13.43
N GLY A 73 16.17 8.90 -13.26
CA GLY A 73 17.36 9.06 -12.43
C GLY A 73 17.11 8.66 -10.97
N ALA A 74 16.01 9.14 -10.38
CA ALA A 74 15.60 8.84 -9.02
C ALA A 74 15.30 7.34 -8.81
N ALA A 75 14.53 6.73 -9.71
CA ALA A 75 14.21 5.30 -9.67
C ALA A 75 15.47 4.43 -9.77
N ARG A 76 16.42 4.78 -10.65
CA ARG A 76 17.71 4.10 -10.78
C ARG A 76 18.54 4.20 -9.50
N ALA A 77 18.57 5.36 -8.84
CA ALA A 77 19.26 5.54 -7.57
C ALA A 77 18.64 4.67 -6.47
N VAL A 78 17.34 4.66 -6.38
CA VAL A 78 16.56 3.86 -5.41
C VAL A 78 16.69 2.36 -5.68
N ALA A 79 16.72 1.92 -6.95
CA ALA A 79 16.84 0.50 -7.32
C ALA A 79 18.08 -0.18 -6.71
N ARG A 80 19.17 0.58 -6.49
CA ARG A 80 20.39 0.08 -5.81
C ARG A 80 20.13 -0.36 -4.37
N LEU A 81 19.11 0.21 -3.73
CA LEU A 81 18.68 -0.13 -2.38
C LEU A 81 17.76 -1.38 -2.36
N LYS A 82 17.37 -1.88 -3.53
CA LYS A 82 16.53 -3.07 -3.73
C LYS A 82 15.23 -3.05 -2.90
N PRO A 83 14.44 -1.97 -2.89
CA PRO A 83 13.14 -2.00 -2.23
C PRO A 83 12.22 -2.96 -2.97
N ALA A 84 11.25 -3.55 -2.27
CA ALA A 84 10.19 -4.34 -2.88
C ALA A 84 9.23 -3.44 -3.69
N TYR A 85 8.91 -2.26 -3.13
CA TYR A 85 8.02 -1.28 -3.75
C TYR A 85 8.65 0.11 -3.74
N LEU A 86 8.37 0.88 -4.80
CA LEU A 86 8.66 2.32 -4.90
C LEU A 86 7.42 3.05 -5.42
N THR A 87 6.99 4.12 -4.74
CA THR A 87 5.86 4.91 -5.22
C THR A 87 6.27 6.00 -6.21
N VAL A 88 5.40 6.16 -7.23
CA VAL A 88 5.35 7.31 -8.12
C VAL A 88 3.93 7.86 -8.15
N HIS A 89 3.70 9.10 -8.58
CA HIS A 89 2.35 9.60 -8.82
C HIS A 89 1.85 9.24 -10.22
N ALA A 90 0.63 8.68 -10.32
CA ALA A 90 0.00 8.41 -11.62
C ALA A 90 -0.26 9.69 -12.42
N ALA A 91 -0.50 10.82 -11.74
CA ALA A 91 -0.69 12.14 -12.35
C ALA A 91 0.56 12.65 -13.10
N GLY A 92 1.74 12.07 -12.90
CA GLY A 92 2.94 12.35 -13.70
C GLY A 92 2.88 11.84 -15.14
N GLY A 93 1.85 11.03 -15.47
CA GLY A 93 1.59 10.55 -16.82
C GLY A 93 2.35 9.30 -17.22
N ALA A 94 1.92 8.70 -18.33
CA ALA A 94 2.40 7.39 -18.77
C ALA A 94 3.91 7.37 -19.09
N ALA A 95 4.47 8.45 -19.66
CA ALA A 95 5.90 8.53 -19.97
C ALA A 95 6.75 8.47 -18.71
N MET A 96 6.37 9.20 -17.65
CA MET A 96 7.08 9.21 -16.38
C MET A 96 7.05 7.83 -15.70
N ILE A 97 5.89 7.16 -15.74
CA ILE A 97 5.74 5.83 -15.14
C ILE A 97 6.60 4.80 -15.86
N ARG A 98 6.58 4.77 -17.22
CA ARG A 98 7.43 3.87 -18.01
C ARG A 98 8.92 4.03 -17.65
N GLU A 99 9.38 5.26 -17.54
CA GLU A 99 10.75 5.54 -17.17
C GLU A 99 11.13 5.03 -15.76
N ALA A 100 10.19 5.09 -14.80
CA ALA A 100 10.40 4.51 -13.48
C ALA A 100 10.49 2.98 -13.53
N VAL A 101 9.58 2.33 -14.27
CA VAL A 101 9.53 0.87 -14.44
C VAL A 101 10.81 0.35 -15.10
N GLU A 102 11.24 0.96 -16.20
CA GLU A 102 12.46 0.57 -16.92
C GLU A 102 13.74 0.77 -16.08
N ALA A 103 13.76 1.83 -15.26
CA ALA A 103 14.93 2.16 -14.44
C ALA A 103 15.09 1.28 -13.20
N ALA A 104 14.02 0.61 -12.75
CA ALA A 104 14.01 -0.21 -11.53
C ALA A 104 13.32 -1.57 -11.74
N PRO A 105 13.81 -2.44 -12.67
CA PRO A 105 13.10 -3.66 -13.10
C PRO A 105 12.92 -4.73 -12.01
N ALA A 106 13.68 -4.66 -10.92
CA ALA A 106 13.56 -5.56 -9.78
C ALA A 106 12.74 -4.97 -8.61
N THR A 107 12.14 -3.79 -8.82
CA THR A 107 11.33 -3.07 -7.84
C THR A 107 9.92 -2.89 -8.39
N THR A 108 8.91 -3.29 -7.65
CA THR A 108 7.51 -3.05 -8.04
C THR A 108 7.21 -1.56 -7.97
N ILE A 109 6.92 -0.94 -9.12
CA ILE A 109 6.48 0.45 -9.18
C ILE A 109 5.01 0.53 -8.80
N ALA A 110 4.74 1.24 -7.70
CA ALA A 110 3.40 1.46 -7.16
C ALA A 110 2.93 2.87 -7.50
N ALA A 111 1.95 2.99 -8.40
CA ALA A 111 1.44 4.28 -8.82
C ALA A 111 0.34 4.77 -7.85
N VAL A 112 0.55 5.94 -7.25
CA VAL A 112 -0.44 6.60 -6.40
C VAL A 112 -1.47 7.28 -7.29
N THR A 113 -2.73 6.90 -7.15
CA THR A 113 -3.84 7.44 -7.94
C THR A 113 -4.24 8.85 -7.46
N VAL A 114 -5.14 8.92 -6.50
CA VAL A 114 -5.53 10.17 -5.82
C VAL A 114 -5.16 10.06 -4.34
N LEU A 115 -4.56 11.10 -3.79
CA LEU A 115 -4.24 11.15 -2.36
C LEU A 115 -5.54 11.09 -1.53
N THR A 116 -5.55 10.30 -0.47
CA THR A 116 -6.72 10.10 0.40
C THR A 116 -7.16 11.35 1.16
N SER A 117 -6.33 12.41 1.15
CA SER A 117 -6.62 13.73 1.70
C SER A 117 -7.42 14.62 0.75
N LEU A 118 -7.47 14.30 -0.56
CA LEU A 118 -8.15 15.11 -1.57
C LEU A 118 -9.60 14.65 -1.74
N GLY A 119 -10.52 15.62 -1.70
CA GLY A 119 -11.92 15.45 -2.05
C GLY A 119 -12.25 16.03 -3.44
N ASP A 120 -13.53 15.95 -3.83
CA ASP A 120 -13.98 16.41 -5.16
C ASP A 120 -13.71 17.90 -5.40
N ALA A 121 -13.83 18.74 -4.38
CA ALA A 121 -13.55 20.17 -4.47
C ALA A 121 -12.06 20.45 -4.74
N ASP A 122 -11.16 19.68 -4.12
CA ASP A 122 -9.72 19.81 -4.33
C ASP A 122 -9.35 19.35 -5.75
N LEU A 123 -9.94 18.27 -6.23
CA LEU A 123 -9.72 17.78 -7.59
C LEU A 123 -10.21 18.78 -8.63
N ALA A 124 -11.38 19.37 -8.43
CA ALA A 124 -11.89 20.43 -9.30
C ALA A 124 -10.98 21.65 -9.33
N ALA A 125 -10.45 22.09 -8.17
CA ALA A 125 -9.49 23.19 -8.08
C ALA A 125 -8.16 22.89 -8.81
N LEU A 126 -7.75 21.61 -8.86
CA LEU A 126 -6.59 21.14 -9.61
C LEU A 126 -6.87 20.93 -11.11
N GLY A 127 -8.10 21.15 -11.58
CA GLY A 127 -8.51 20.91 -12.96
C GLY A 127 -8.68 19.42 -13.31
N ILE A 128 -8.79 18.54 -12.32
CA ILE A 128 -9.03 17.11 -12.52
C ILE A 128 -10.54 16.88 -12.68
N ALA A 129 -10.94 16.41 -13.85
CA ALA A 129 -12.36 16.23 -14.19
C ALA A 129 -13.01 15.08 -13.44
N GLY A 130 -14.28 15.30 -13.02
CA GLY A 130 -15.15 14.31 -12.40
C GLY A 130 -14.90 14.09 -10.92
N PRO A 131 -15.75 13.29 -10.25
CA PRO A 131 -15.60 12.95 -8.85
C PRO A 131 -14.37 12.07 -8.62
N ALA A 132 -13.90 12.00 -7.37
CA ALA A 132 -12.69 11.28 -6.98
C ALA A 132 -12.67 9.81 -7.45
N PRO A 133 -13.76 9.01 -7.35
CA PRO A 133 -13.76 7.63 -7.85
C PRO A 133 -13.44 7.51 -9.34
N ASP A 134 -13.99 8.40 -10.19
CA ASP A 134 -13.72 8.39 -11.62
C ASP A 134 -12.29 8.80 -11.95
N ALA A 135 -11.75 9.80 -11.24
CA ALA A 135 -10.35 10.20 -11.36
C ALA A 135 -9.40 9.05 -10.97
N VAL A 136 -9.70 8.34 -9.87
CA VAL A 136 -8.93 7.18 -9.42
C VAL A 136 -8.92 6.09 -10.49
N ARG A 137 -10.07 5.72 -11.06
CA ARG A 137 -10.17 4.69 -12.11
C ARG A 137 -9.34 5.05 -13.34
N ARG A 138 -9.48 6.27 -13.85
CA ARG A 138 -8.69 6.74 -15.02
C ARG A 138 -7.18 6.70 -14.76
N LEU A 139 -6.74 7.16 -13.60
CA LEU A 139 -5.33 7.14 -13.22
C LEU A 139 -4.82 5.71 -13.00
N ALA A 140 -5.65 4.81 -12.48
CA ALA A 140 -5.32 3.40 -12.32
C ALA A 140 -5.07 2.72 -13.68
N VAL A 141 -6.00 2.86 -14.62
CA VAL A 141 -5.85 2.31 -15.98
C VAL A 141 -4.61 2.87 -16.67
N LEU A 142 -4.45 4.21 -16.67
CA LEU A 142 -3.26 4.86 -17.24
C LEU A 142 -1.97 4.29 -16.67
N ALA A 143 -1.91 4.11 -15.35
CA ALA A 143 -0.70 3.63 -14.68
C ALA A 143 -0.37 2.18 -15.04
N VAL A 144 -1.38 1.30 -15.09
CA VAL A 144 -1.21 -0.11 -15.48
C VAL A 144 -0.79 -0.23 -16.94
N GLU A 145 -1.41 0.52 -17.85
CA GLU A 145 -1.03 0.57 -19.27
C GLU A 145 0.40 1.11 -19.47
N ALA A 146 0.87 1.95 -18.56
CA ALA A 146 2.25 2.42 -18.53
C ALA A 146 3.25 1.44 -17.89
N GLY A 147 2.79 0.28 -17.38
CA GLY A 147 3.61 -0.80 -16.83
C GLY A 147 3.74 -0.80 -15.31
N ALA A 148 2.99 0.03 -14.57
CA ALA A 148 2.95 -0.08 -13.12
C ALA A 148 2.37 -1.44 -12.69
N GLN A 149 3.04 -2.12 -11.75
CA GLN A 149 2.63 -3.43 -11.25
C GLN A 149 1.84 -3.36 -9.94
N ALA A 150 1.78 -2.17 -9.33
CA ALA A 150 0.99 -1.91 -8.14
C ALA A 150 0.34 -0.53 -8.20
N LEU A 151 -0.78 -0.39 -7.49
CA LEU A 151 -1.52 0.86 -7.36
C LEU A 151 -1.73 1.19 -5.89
N VAL A 152 -1.72 2.48 -5.55
CA VAL A 152 -2.13 2.96 -4.23
C VAL A 152 -3.47 3.69 -4.39
N CYS A 153 -4.51 3.18 -3.73
CA CYS A 153 -5.86 3.75 -3.71
C CYS A 153 -6.49 3.59 -2.32
N SER A 154 -7.55 4.36 -2.02
CA SER A 154 -8.25 4.22 -0.74
C SER A 154 -9.07 2.92 -0.68
N PRO A 155 -9.44 2.46 0.54
CA PRO A 155 -10.30 1.27 0.69
C PRO A 155 -11.63 1.40 -0.06
N GLN A 156 -12.17 2.63 -0.14
CA GLN A 156 -13.46 2.90 -0.77
C GLN A 156 -13.45 2.72 -2.29
N GLU A 157 -12.29 2.90 -2.93
CA GLU A 157 -12.13 2.73 -4.38
C GLU A 157 -11.59 1.34 -4.76
N ALA A 158 -11.10 0.56 -3.80
CA ALA A 158 -10.39 -0.69 -4.07
C ALA A 158 -11.19 -1.68 -4.94
N ALA A 159 -12.49 -1.87 -4.64
CA ALA A 159 -13.35 -2.77 -5.42
C ALA A 159 -13.53 -2.31 -6.88
N ALA A 160 -13.76 -1.01 -7.09
CA ALA A 160 -13.91 -0.45 -8.43
C ALA A 160 -12.59 -0.51 -9.23
N VAL A 161 -11.47 -0.19 -8.58
CA VAL A 161 -10.13 -0.32 -9.19
C VAL A 161 -9.83 -1.77 -9.53
N ARG A 162 -10.10 -2.71 -8.62
CA ARG A 162 -9.91 -4.15 -8.86
C ARG A 162 -10.70 -4.64 -10.08
N ALA A 163 -11.93 -4.20 -10.23
CA ALA A 163 -12.76 -4.54 -11.39
C ALA A 163 -12.17 -4.04 -12.73
N GLU A 164 -11.52 -2.87 -12.73
CA GLU A 164 -10.89 -2.30 -13.92
C GLU A 164 -9.55 -2.97 -14.27
N VAL A 165 -8.69 -3.21 -13.28
CA VAL A 165 -7.30 -3.61 -13.54
C VAL A 165 -7.06 -5.12 -13.42
N GLY A 166 -8.05 -5.87 -12.94
CA GLY A 166 -7.95 -7.32 -12.77
C GLY A 166 -7.08 -7.76 -11.60
N PRO A 167 -6.90 -9.08 -11.41
CA PRO A 167 -6.22 -9.65 -10.24
C PRO A 167 -4.68 -9.60 -10.30
N GLY A 168 -4.10 -9.29 -11.46
CA GLY A 168 -2.64 -9.29 -11.64
C GLY A 168 -1.92 -8.06 -11.08
N ILE A 169 -2.65 -7.04 -10.64
CA ILE A 169 -2.10 -5.79 -10.12
C ILE A 169 -2.24 -5.76 -8.60
N THR A 170 -1.14 -5.47 -7.90
CA THR A 170 -1.15 -5.34 -6.44
C THR A 170 -1.84 -4.04 -6.01
N LEU A 171 -2.95 -4.14 -5.27
CA LEU A 171 -3.60 -2.97 -4.67
C LEU A 171 -3.08 -2.72 -3.26
N ILE A 172 -2.43 -1.59 -3.07
CA ILE A 172 -1.89 -1.13 -1.78
C ILE A 172 -2.83 -0.07 -1.21
N THR A 173 -3.35 -0.32 -0.02
CA THR A 173 -4.43 0.50 0.53
C THR A 173 -4.03 1.13 1.86
N PRO A 174 -3.79 2.46 1.89
CA PRO A 174 -3.64 3.23 3.13
C PRO A 174 -5.00 3.58 3.73
N GLY A 175 -5.00 4.17 4.94
CA GLY A 175 -6.25 4.54 5.61
C GLY A 175 -6.93 3.38 6.32
N VAL A 176 -6.20 2.30 6.56
CA VAL A 176 -6.74 1.10 7.22
C VAL A 176 -6.51 1.22 8.74
N ARG A 177 -7.59 0.94 9.50
CA ARG A 177 -7.57 1.02 10.97
C ARG A 177 -8.42 -0.10 11.57
N PRO A 178 -7.94 -0.78 12.62
CA PRO A 178 -8.77 -1.72 13.38
C PRO A 178 -10.04 -1.04 13.90
N ALA A 179 -11.12 -1.80 14.07
CA ALA A 179 -12.36 -1.32 14.63
C ALA A 179 -12.11 -0.63 16.00
N GLY A 180 -12.74 0.53 16.22
CA GLY A 180 -12.59 1.32 17.47
C GLY A 180 -11.35 2.21 17.54
N ALA A 181 -10.46 2.20 16.55
CA ALA A 181 -9.33 3.13 16.51
C ALA A 181 -9.79 4.55 16.09
N ALA A 182 -9.18 5.59 16.69
CA ALA A 182 -9.54 6.99 16.42
C ALA A 182 -9.35 7.36 14.93
N VAL A 183 -10.39 7.98 14.35
CA VAL A 183 -10.33 8.61 13.02
C VAL A 183 -9.59 9.95 13.19
N GLN A 184 -8.36 10.05 12.73
CA GLN A 184 -7.56 11.27 12.85
C GLN A 184 -7.62 12.10 11.55
N ASP A 185 -6.51 12.18 10.82
CA ASP A 185 -6.28 12.99 9.61
C ASP A 185 -6.73 12.30 8.29
N GLN A 186 -7.32 11.11 8.35
CA GLN A 186 -7.81 10.40 7.16
C GLN A 186 -9.33 10.43 7.08
N ALA A 187 -9.85 11.06 6.04
CA ALA A 187 -11.29 11.20 5.82
C ALA A 187 -11.97 9.90 5.36
N ARG A 188 -11.21 8.93 4.85
CA ARG A 188 -11.70 7.69 4.23
C ARG A 188 -10.99 6.49 4.87
N VAL A 189 -11.61 5.90 5.88
CA VAL A 189 -11.07 4.76 6.64
C VAL A 189 -11.91 3.51 6.44
N ALA A 190 -11.26 2.34 6.56
CA ALA A 190 -11.91 1.02 6.62
C ALA A 190 -11.16 0.12 7.61
N THR A 191 -11.80 -0.95 8.07
CA THR A 191 -11.10 -1.99 8.81
C THR A 191 -10.16 -2.80 7.90
N PRO A 192 -9.16 -3.50 8.47
CA PRO A 192 -8.30 -4.39 7.70
C PRO A 192 -9.08 -5.44 6.91
N GLU A 193 -10.11 -6.02 7.51
CA GLU A 193 -10.96 -7.04 6.93
C GLU A 193 -11.78 -6.49 5.75
N GLU A 194 -12.41 -5.32 5.94
CA GLU A 194 -13.17 -4.63 4.88
C GLU A 194 -12.29 -4.27 3.69
N ALA A 195 -11.07 -3.77 3.93
CA ALA A 195 -10.15 -3.42 2.87
C ALA A 195 -9.71 -4.65 2.04
N LEU A 196 -9.41 -5.78 2.68
CA LEU A 196 -9.10 -7.04 1.98
C LEU A 196 -10.33 -7.56 1.22
N ALA A 197 -11.51 -7.53 1.81
CA ALA A 197 -12.75 -7.94 1.15
C ALA A 197 -13.07 -7.06 -0.07
N ALA A 198 -12.69 -5.78 -0.04
CA ALA A 198 -12.79 -4.86 -1.18
C ALA A 198 -11.73 -5.12 -2.26
N GLY A 199 -10.80 -6.06 -2.08
CA GLY A 199 -9.81 -6.46 -3.07
C GLY A 199 -8.43 -5.85 -2.88
N ALA A 200 -8.11 -5.24 -1.72
CA ALA A 200 -6.74 -4.84 -1.39
C ALA A 200 -5.85 -6.08 -1.19
N ASP A 201 -4.59 -5.98 -1.61
CA ASP A 201 -3.58 -7.04 -1.44
C ASP A 201 -2.57 -6.69 -0.33
N LEU A 202 -2.33 -5.41 -0.07
CA LEU A 202 -1.39 -4.93 0.94
C LEU A 202 -1.97 -3.73 1.69
N LEU A 203 -2.07 -3.85 3.00
CA LEU A 203 -2.65 -2.84 3.88
C LEU A 203 -1.57 -1.96 4.50
N VAL A 204 -1.64 -0.64 4.32
CA VAL A 204 -0.71 0.29 4.99
C VAL A 204 -1.30 0.72 6.31
N ILE A 205 -0.65 0.32 7.42
CA ILE A 205 -1.07 0.62 8.79
C ILE A 205 0.08 1.32 9.51
N GLY A 206 -0.17 2.50 10.05
CA GLY A 206 0.81 3.31 10.81
C GLY A 206 0.48 3.34 12.30
N ARG A 207 0.00 4.49 12.77
CA ARG A 207 -0.24 4.80 14.21
C ARG A 207 -0.99 3.74 15.02
N PRO A 208 -1.96 2.97 14.48
CA PRO A 208 -2.55 1.85 15.23
C PRO A 208 -1.52 0.80 15.70
N ILE A 209 -0.38 0.71 15.02
CA ILE A 209 0.74 -0.16 15.39
C ILE A 209 1.85 0.64 16.06
N THR A 210 2.40 1.66 15.38
CA THR A 210 3.59 2.38 15.85
C THR A 210 3.34 3.30 17.05
N GLY A 211 2.08 3.72 17.27
CA GLY A 211 1.66 4.49 18.45
C GLY A 211 1.21 3.63 19.63
N ALA A 212 1.18 2.31 19.50
CA ALA A 212 0.83 1.41 20.61
C ALA A 212 2.01 1.30 21.61
N PRO A 213 1.71 1.06 22.90
CA PRO A 213 2.77 0.81 23.90
C PRO A 213 3.70 -0.36 23.51
N ASP A 214 3.16 -1.37 22.84
CA ASP A 214 3.90 -2.48 22.25
C ASP A 214 3.51 -2.66 20.78
N PRO A 215 4.33 -2.14 19.84
CA PRO A 215 4.08 -2.28 18.41
C PRO A 215 4.06 -3.72 17.90
N GLY A 216 4.85 -4.61 18.50
CA GLY A 216 4.88 -6.02 18.16
C GLY A 216 3.56 -6.72 18.51
N ALA A 217 3.08 -6.52 19.73
CA ALA A 217 1.78 -7.05 20.17
C ALA A 217 0.61 -6.49 19.34
N ALA A 218 0.64 -5.19 19.00
CA ALA A 218 -0.38 -4.57 18.14
C ALA A 218 -0.38 -5.19 16.74
N ALA A 219 0.79 -5.35 16.12
CA ALA A 219 0.92 -6.01 14.82
C ALA A 219 0.44 -7.47 14.86
N ALA A 220 0.80 -8.23 15.92
CA ALA A 220 0.37 -9.60 16.13
C ALA A 220 -1.16 -9.73 16.24
N ALA A 221 -1.80 -8.82 16.97
CA ALA A 221 -3.25 -8.80 17.14
C ALA A 221 -3.98 -8.61 15.81
N ILE A 222 -3.57 -7.60 15.02
CA ILE A 222 -4.16 -7.34 13.69
C ILE A 222 -3.92 -8.52 12.74
N ALA A 223 -2.69 -9.04 12.69
CA ALA A 223 -2.36 -10.20 11.87
C ALA A 223 -3.18 -11.45 12.24
N THR A 224 -3.51 -11.62 13.53
CA THR A 224 -4.33 -12.74 14.01
C THR A 224 -5.79 -12.56 13.62
N ALA A 225 -6.33 -11.34 13.71
CA ALA A 225 -7.70 -11.04 13.28
C ALA A 225 -7.87 -11.36 11.79
N LEU A 226 -6.96 -10.91 10.94
CA LEU A 226 -7.00 -11.19 9.50
C LEU A 226 -6.95 -12.69 9.16
N ARG A 227 -6.19 -13.50 9.91
CA ARG A 227 -6.16 -14.95 9.69
C ARG A 227 -7.49 -15.64 10.04
N ARG A 228 -8.18 -15.18 11.07
CA ARG A 228 -9.50 -15.73 11.45
C ARG A 228 -10.55 -15.48 10.37
N THR A 229 -10.62 -14.26 9.86
CA THR A 229 -11.56 -13.91 8.78
C THR A 229 -11.31 -14.72 7.50
N SER A 230 -10.06 -15.08 7.20
CA SER A 230 -9.72 -15.90 6.02
C SER A 230 -10.14 -17.37 6.17
N VAL A 231 -10.32 -17.88 7.40
CA VAL A 231 -10.74 -19.27 7.68
C VAL A 231 -12.27 -19.40 7.72
N ASP A 232 -12.96 -18.34 8.17
CA ASP A 232 -14.41 -18.28 8.32
C ASP A 232 -15.15 -17.77 7.07
N GLY A 233 -14.50 -17.65 5.93
CA GLY A 233 -15.10 -17.28 4.64
C GLY A 233 -16.19 -18.30 4.27
N PRO A 234 -17.29 -17.91 3.53
CA PRO A 234 -18.48 -18.73 3.34
C PRO A 234 -18.10 -20.07 2.73
N ALA A 235 -18.27 -21.13 3.52
CA ALA A 235 -18.24 -22.51 3.05
C ALA A 235 -19.27 -22.62 1.92
N GLY A 236 -18.80 -23.00 0.73
CA GLY A 236 -19.63 -23.17 -0.44
C GLY A 236 -20.86 -24.00 -0.12
N THR A 237 -22.03 -23.42 -0.32
CA THR A 237 -23.30 -24.13 -0.34
C THR A 237 -23.23 -25.20 -1.44
N SER A 238 -22.93 -26.43 -1.03
CA SER A 238 -23.13 -27.60 -1.87
C SER A 238 -24.61 -27.66 -2.18
N ALA A 239 -24.99 -27.35 -3.41
CA ALA A 239 -26.33 -27.60 -3.92
C ALA A 239 -26.51 -29.12 -4.00
N GLU A 240 -27.23 -29.70 -3.04
CA GLU A 240 -27.81 -31.02 -3.20
C GLU A 240 -28.88 -30.98 -4.28
N THR A 241 -28.51 -31.47 -5.45
CA THR A 241 -29.46 -31.74 -6.52
C THR A 241 -30.16 -33.06 -6.18
N SER A 242 -31.31 -32.95 -5.57
CA SER A 242 -32.24 -34.08 -5.46
C SER A 242 -32.81 -34.37 -6.85
N ALA A 243 -32.35 -35.44 -7.47
CA ALA A 243 -32.99 -36.03 -8.63
C ALA A 243 -34.16 -36.87 -8.16
N GLU A 244 -35.38 -36.38 -8.30
CA GLU A 244 -36.58 -37.23 -8.33
C GLU A 244 -36.80 -37.64 -9.78
N THR A 245 -36.83 -38.93 -9.99
CA THR A 245 -37.29 -39.58 -11.22
C THR A 245 -38.66 -40.24 -10.96
N PRO A 246 -39.65 -40.10 -11.86
CA PRO A 246 -40.87 -40.86 -11.84
C PRO A 246 -40.70 -42.30 -12.36
#